data_d6091b1e06885f2fd55337c8e01c62bf
#
_entry.id   d6091b1e06885f2fd55337c8e01c62bf
#
_cell.length_a   1.000
_cell.length_b   1.000
_cell.length_c   1.000
_cell.angle_alpha   90.00
_cell.angle_beta   90.00
_cell.angle_gamma   90.00
#
_symmetry.space_group_name_H-M   'P 1'
#
loop_
_entity.id
_entity.type
_entity.pdbx_description
1 polymer ?
#
loop_
_entity_poly.entity_id
_entity_poly.type
_entity_poly.pdbx_seq_one_letter_code
_entity_poly.pdbx_strand_id
1 'polypeptide(L)'
;MNRVDPQPLSKMATGIEGFDQLSGGGLPLNRTTLVMGGPGSGKTVFSLQVLANAACQRDESGIFVAFEERGREVIENAATFDWGLPTLAERQIYILDAHLSPTVIQSGDFDLSGILAILKAKKEQMNARWIVFDGIDVLLMLLQDPILEMREIYRIRDWLADNALTAIITAKLDSQIVQGTNYGFMQFMVDCVVHFDRCLEYGVPTHRLQVTKYRGSDFAPGAFPLSFGPSGIEVAPPEPPEIIHEASTERVSAGFERFDAMLGGGLFRGSSTLITGAPGTSKTTLIGKFAEAACQRGERTLFVSFDEGVDQIIRNLSSVDIDLHPHRQSGLLCMYSGRTEARSAEEHLIKM
;
A
#
# COMPACT_ATOMS: atom_id res chain seq x y z
N MET A 1 -21.21 -40.70 -2.45
CA MET A 1 -20.45 -39.58 -3.00
C MET A 1 -20.02 -38.67 -1.86
N ASN A 2 -18.78 -38.85 -1.39
CA ASN A 2 -18.21 -38.01 -0.33
C ASN A 2 -18.04 -36.61 -0.93
N ARG A 3 -18.80 -35.63 -0.41
CA ARG A 3 -18.49 -34.22 -0.64
C ARG A 3 -17.13 -33.94 0.03
N VAL A 4 -16.11 -33.83 -0.77
CA VAL A 4 -14.85 -33.19 -0.31
C VAL A 4 -15.20 -31.72 -0.17
N ASP A 5 -15.27 -31.22 1.05
CA ASP A 5 -15.40 -29.80 1.28
C ASP A 5 -14.21 -29.10 0.58
N PRO A 6 -14.47 -28.13 -0.29
CA PRO A 6 -13.39 -27.44 -0.98
C PRO A 6 -12.55 -26.72 0.07
N GLN A 7 -11.30 -27.14 0.24
CA GLN A 7 -10.38 -26.41 1.12
C GLN A 7 -10.20 -24.99 0.55
N PRO A 8 -10.27 -23.96 1.40
CA PRO A 8 -10.03 -22.59 0.95
C PRO A 8 -8.65 -22.45 0.34
N LEU A 9 -8.55 -21.63 -0.70
CA LEU A 9 -7.28 -21.36 -1.38
C LEU A 9 -6.24 -20.84 -0.39
N SER A 10 -5.08 -21.50 -0.34
CA SER A 10 -3.97 -21.04 0.47
C SER A 10 -3.41 -19.74 -0.08
N LYS A 11 -3.13 -18.78 0.79
CA LYS A 11 -2.59 -17.45 0.46
C LYS A 11 -1.26 -17.22 1.14
N MET A 12 -0.47 -16.34 0.55
CA MET A 12 0.77 -15.82 1.13
C MET A 12 0.58 -14.34 1.46
N ALA A 13 0.73 -14.00 2.74
CA ALA A 13 0.64 -12.63 3.18
C ALA A 13 1.71 -11.76 2.49
N THR A 14 1.33 -10.57 2.06
CA THR A 14 2.26 -9.59 1.48
C THR A 14 3.00 -8.79 2.55
N GLY A 15 2.46 -8.75 3.77
CA GLY A 15 2.92 -7.90 4.86
C GLY A 15 2.52 -6.42 4.66
N ILE A 16 1.67 -6.12 3.68
CA ILE A 16 1.03 -4.83 3.48
C ILE A 16 -0.36 -4.93 4.09
N GLU A 17 -0.52 -4.42 5.32
CA GLU A 17 -1.69 -4.69 6.18
C GLU A 17 -3.02 -4.42 5.48
N GLY A 18 -3.27 -3.24 4.99
CA GLY A 18 -4.49 -2.90 4.29
C GLY A 18 -4.72 -3.76 3.03
N PHE A 19 -3.64 -4.14 2.31
CA PHE A 19 -3.76 -5.01 1.15
C PHE A 19 -4.11 -6.45 1.55
N ASP A 20 -3.49 -6.99 2.58
CA ASP A 20 -3.79 -8.35 3.05
C ASP A 20 -5.23 -8.45 3.57
N GLN A 21 -5.77 -7.38 4.17
CA GLN A 21 -7.18 -7.30 4.58
C GLN A 21 -8.12 -7.34 3.36
N LEU A 22 -7.90 -6.47 2.36
CA LEU A 22 -8.76 -6.40 1.17
C LEU A 22 -8.71 -7.67 0.30
N SER A 23 -7.58 -8.35 0.29
CA SER A 23 -7.38 -9.60 -0.46
C SER A 23 -7.75 -10.86 0.36
N GLY A 24 -8.18 -10.68 1.63
CA GLY A 24 -8.52 -11.76 2.53
C GLY A 24 -7.32 -12.66 2.88
N GLY A 25 -6.13 -12.08 3.05
CA GLY A 25 -4.92 -12.77 3.53
C GLY A 25 -3.72 -12.77 2.59
N GLY A 26 -3.70 -11.93 1.54
CA GLY A 26 -2.55 -11.77 0.66
C GLY A 26 -2.73 -12.34 -0.75
N LEU A 27 -1.63 -12.76 -1.38
CA LEU A 27 -1.59 -13.28 -2.75
C LEU A 27 -1.79 -14.81 -2.80
N PRO A 28 -2.30 -15.36 -3.92
CA PRO A 28 -2.54 -16.80 -4.04
C PRO A 28 -1.23 -17.59 -4.05
N LEU A 29 -1.11 -18.55 -3.12
CA LEU A 29 0.07 -19.39 -2.96
C LEU A 29 0.35 -20.22 -4.22
N ASN A 30 1.62 -20.26 -4.66
CA ASN A 30 2.08 -20.99 -5.83
C ASN A 30 1.32 -20.66 -7.12
N ARG A 31 0.86 -19.42 -7.24
CA ARG A 31 0.11 -18.91 -8.38
C ARG A 31 0.64 -17.56 -8.82
N THR A 32 0.13 -17.09 -9.93
CA THR A 32 0.58 -15.84 -10.55
C THR A 32 -0.40 -14.70 -10.30
N THR A 33 0.15 -13.58 -9.81
CA THR A 33 -0.54 -12.30 -9.69
C THR A 33 0.00 -11.33 -10.73
N LEU A 34 -0.89 -10.69 -11.47
CA LEU A 34 -0.57 -9.60 -12.39
C LEU A 34 -0.84 -8.27 -11.70
N VAL A 35 0.16 -7.40 -11.67
CA VAL A 35 0.05 -6.03 -11.15
C VAL A 35 0.15 -5.06 -12.31
N MET A 36 -0.93 -4.34 -12.56
CA MET A 36 -1.05 -3.43 -13.71
C MET A 36 -1.21 -1.98 -13.25
N GLY A 37 -0.77 -1.04 -14.07
CA GLY A 37 -0.96 0.39 -13.81
C GLY A 37 -0.06 1.26 -14.66
N GLY A 38 -0.36 2.57 -14.71
CA GLY A 38 0.43 3.55 -15.44
C GLY A 38 1.85 3.73 -14.89
N PRO A 39 2.71 4.47 -15.59
CA PRO A 39 4.02 4.84 -15.08
C PRO A 39 3.93 5.57 -13.74
N GLY A 40 4.82 5.27 -12.80
CA GLY A 40 4.85 5.91 -11.47
C GLY A 40 3.66 5.58 -10.55
N SER A 41 2.85 4.55 -10.87
CA SER A 41 1.71 4.15 -10.02
C SER A 41 2.10 3.34 -8.78
N GLY A 42 3.36 2.86 -8.66
CA GLY A 42 3.87 2.12 -7.50
C GLY A 42 4.00 0.60 -7.67
N LYS A 43 3.86 0.06 -8.88
CA LYS A 43 3.96 -1.40 -9.16
C LYS A 43 5.27 -2.02 -8.67
N THR A 44 6.40 -1.42 -9.02
CA THR A 44 7.73 -1.87 -8.61
C THR A 44 7.90 -1.78 -7.10
N VAL A 45 7.42 -0.67 -6.48
CA VAL A 45 7.46 -0.48 -5.03
C VAL A 45 6.65 -1.58 -4.31
N PHE A 46 5.42 -1.85 -4.77
CA PHE A 46 4.60 -2.94 -4.24
C PHE A 46 5.32 -4.29 -4.30
N SER A 47 5.88 -4.62 -5.44
CA SER A 47 6.54 -5.91 -5.68
C SER A 47 7.80 -6.09 -4.82
N LEU A 48 8.61 -5.03 -4.69
CA LEU A 48 9.80 -5.05 -3.82
C LEU A 48 9.43 -5.11 -2.35
N GLN A 49 8.39 -4.37 -1.93
CA GLN A 49 7.91 -4.38 -0.54
C GLN A 49 7.41 -5.78 -0.14
N VAL A 50 6.69 -6.47 -1.02
CA VAL A 50 6.27 -7.87 -0.77
C VAL A 50 7.49 -8.77 -0.54
N LEU A 51 8.54 -8.67 -1.37
CA LEU A 51 9.76 -9.45 -1.19
C LEU A 51 10.50 -9.06 0.11
N ALA A 52 10.63 -7.77 0.40
CA ALA A 52 11.27 -7.29 1.61
C ALA A 52 10.53 -7.75 2.87
N ASN A 53 9.21 -7.65 2.89
CA ASN A 53 8.38 -8.14 3.99
C ASN A 53 8.47 -9.67 4.15
N ALA A 54 8.49 -10.42 3.04
CA ALA A 54 8.68 -11.87 3.06
C ALA A 54 10.03 -12.25 3.69
N ALA A 55 11.08 -11.56 3.31
CA ALA A 55 12.42 -11.77 3.85
C ALA A 55 12.52 -11.37 5.34
N CYS A 56 12.07 -10.17 5.70
CA CYS A 56 12.21 -9.66 7.07
C CYS A 56 11.29 -10.34 8.08
N GLN A 57 10.05 -10.65 7.70
CA GLN A 57 9.04 -11.13 8.66
C GLN A 57 8.94 -12.66 8.71
N ARG A 58 9.30 -13.35 7.62
CA ARG A 58 9.10 -14.80 7.50
C ARG A 58 10.36 -15.59 7.11
N ASP A 59 11.50 -14.90 6.97
CA ASP A 59 12.79 -15.50 6.52
C ASP A 59 12.64 -16.24 5.18
N GLU A 60 11.81 -15.70 4.28
CA GLU A 60 11.54 -16.29 2.96
C GLU A 60 12.39 -15.60 1.89
N SER A 61 13.08 -16.40 1.09
CA SER A 61 13.87 -15.88 -0.03
C SER A 61 13.01 -15.61 -1.26
N GLY A 62 13.42 -14.60 -2.04
CA GLY A 62 12.76 -14.21 -3.27
C GLY A 62 13.71 -13.83 -4.39
N ILE A 63 13.19 -13.82 -5.61
CA ILE A 63 13.91 -13.44 -6.82
C ILE A 63 13.19 -12.24 -7.44
N PHE A 64 13.95 -11.21 -7.82
CA PHE A 64 13.45 -10.04 -8.54
C PHE A 64 14.14 -9.98 -9.91
N VAL A 65 13.36 -10.07 -10.97
CA VAL A 65 13.83 -10.00 -12.36
C VAL A 65 13.47 -8.63 -12.91
N ALA A 66 14.47 -7.79 -13.16
CA ALA A 66 14.33 -6.43 -13.64
C ALA A 66 14.50 -6.36 -15.17
N PHE A 67 13.43 -6.05 -15.91
CA PHE A 67 13.49 -5.87 -17.37
C PHE A 67 13.61 -4.39 -17.78
N GLU A 68 13.07 -3.47 -16.97
CA GLU A 68 13.02 -2.04 -17.29
C GLU A 68 14.20 -1.27 -16.70
N GLU A 69 14.53 -1.51 -15.42
CA GLU A 69 15.61 -0.83 -14.71
C GLU A 69 16.79 -1.78 -14.47
N ARG A 70 17.99 -1.21 -14.31
CA ARG A 70 19.16 -2.03 -13.92
C ARG A 70 19.03 -2.44 -12.45
N GLY A 71 19.47 -3.64 -12.11
CA GLY A 71 19.37 -4.15 -10.75
C GLY A 71 19.99 -3.24 -9.69
N ARG A 72 21.09 -2.53 -10.03
CA ARG A 72 21.70 -1.52 -9.15
C ARG A 72 20.77 -0.32 -8.90
N GLU A 73 20.12 0.16 -9.94
CA GLU A 73 19.19 1.31 -9.84
C GLU A 73 17.96 0.93 -8.99
N VAL A 74 17.46 -0.30 -9.13
CA VAL A 74 16.38 -0.84 -8.28
C VAL A 74 16.78 -0.78 -6.80
N ILE A 75 18.00 -1.20 -6.45
CA ILE A 75 18.49 -1.16 -5.07
C ILE A 75 18.63 0.29 -4.57
N GLU A 76 19.21 1.18 -5.38
CA GLU A 76 19.41 2.59 -5.04
C GLU A 76 18.07 3.31 -4.84
N ASN A 77 17.10 3.10 -5.73
CA ASN A 77 15.76 3.68 -5.64
C ASN A 77 14.99 3.18 -4.40
N ALA A 78 15.13 1.92 -4.05
CA ALA A 78 14.48 1.33 -2.88
C ALA A 78 15.18 1.65 -1.55
N ALA A 79 16.40 2.18 -1.57
CA ALA A 79 17.11 2.61 -0.37
C ALA A 79 16.43 3.79 0.37
N THR A 80 15.48 4.46 -0.28
CA THR A 80 14.64 5.50 0.34
C THR A 80 13.60 4.94 1.32
N PHE A 81 13.36 3.63 1.30
CA PHE A 81 12.45 2.93 2.20
C PHE A 81 13.21 2.23 3.32
N ASP A 82 12.57 2.06 4.47
CA ASP A 82 13.16 1.47 5.68
C ASP A 82 13.30 -0.07 5.63
N TRP A 83 13.27 -0.66 4.43
CA TRP A 83 13.32 -2.13 4.26
C TRP A 83 14.72 -2.73 4.40
N GLY A 84 15.77 -1.93 4.32
CA GLY A 84 17.15 -2.43 4.30
C GLY A 84 17.45 -3.27 3.06
N LEU A 85 16.84 -2.96 1.91
CA LEU A 85 16.97 -3.75 0.67
C LEU A 85 18.41 -4.06 0.26
N PRO A 86 19.41 -3.16 0.42
CA PRO A 86 20.80 -3.50 0.10
C PRO A 86 21.31 -4.74 0.87
N THR A 87 20.98 -4.85 2.15
CA THR A 87 21.36 -6.00 2.98
C THR A 87 20.57 -7.26 2.61
N LEU A 88 19.28 -7.12 2.29
CA LEU A 88 18.45 -8.23 1.84
C LEU A 88 18.91 -8.76 0.48
N ALA A 89 19.36 -7.90 -0.41
CA ALA A 89 19.87 -8.28 -1.73
C ALA A 89 21.16 -9.13 -1.66
N GLU A 90 21.93 -9.02 -0.56
CA GLU A 90 23.10 -9.87 -0.34
C GLU A 90 22.77 -11.27 0.22
N ARG A 91 21.58 -11.44 0.84
CA ARG A 91 21.26 -12.63 1.63
C ARG A 91 20.04 -13.40 1.16
N GLN A 92 18.93 -12.72 0.88
CA GLN A 92 17.61 -13.33 0.72
C GLN A 92 16.89 -12.93 -0.55
N ILE A 93 17.26 -11.81 -1.18
CA ILE A 93 16.63 -11.34 -2.41
C ILE A 93 17.65 -11.32 -3.52
N TYR A 94 17.51 -12.22 -4.49
CA TYR A 94 18.36 -12.20 -5.67
C TYR A 94 17.78 -11.28 -6.73
N ILE A 95 18.52 -10.25 -7.14
CA ILE A 95 18.12 -9.33 -8.20
C ILE A 95 18.84 -9.72 -9.47
N LEU A 96 18.07 -10.17 -10.47
CA LEU A 96 18.56 -10.46 -11.81
C LEU A 96 18.35 -9.24 -12.71
N ASP A 97 19.45 -8.67 -13.19
CA ASP A 97 19.42 -7.65 -14.25
C ASP A 97 19.16 -8.40 -15.58
N ALA A 98 17.92 -8.32 -16.04
CA ALA A 98 17.47 -8.93 -17.31
C ALA A 98 17.25 -7.86 -18.39
N HIS A 99 17.96 -6.73 -18.28
CA HIS A 99 17.87 -5.66 -19.25
C HIS A 99 18.36 -6.14 -20.63
N LEU A 100 17.46 -6.13 -21.59
CA LEU A 100 17.72 -6.62 -22.95
C LEU A 100 18.07 -5.44 -23.87
N SER A 101 19.20 -5.53 -24.55
CA SER A 101 19.47 -4.57 -25.61
C SER A 101 18.67 -4.92 -26.88
N PRO A 102 18.08 -3.93 -27.57
CA PRO A 102 17.33 -4.17 -28.81
C PRO A 102 18.12 -4.95 -29.86
N THR A 103 19.46 -4.82 -29.88
CA THR A 103 20.36 -5.50 -30.83
C THR A 103 20.40 -7.03 -30.61
N VAL A 104 20.27 -7.50 -29.38
CA VAL A 104 20.29 -8.95 -29.07
C VAL A 104 19.01 -9.64 -29.58
N ILE A 105 17.90 -8.92 -29.59
CA ILE A 105 16.61 -9.47 -30.05
C ILE A 105 16.52 -9.44 -31.58
N GLN A 106 17.02 -8.37 -32.21
CA GLN A 106 17.05 -8.27 -33.69
C GLN A 106 17.94 -9.34 -34.36
N SER A 107 18.95 -9.87 -33.65
CA SER A 107 19.75 -11.00 -34.15
C SER A 107 19.00 -12.33 -34.12
N GLY A 108 17.84 -12.44 -33.51
CA GLY A 108 17.09 -13.69 -33.34
C GLY A 108 17.67 -14.61 -32.26
N ASP A 109 18.69 -14.15 -31.53
CA ASP A 109 19.41 -14.94 -30.52
C ASP A 109 18.77 -14.87 -29.12
N PHE A 110 17.65 -14.14 -28.95
CA PHE A 110 16.98 -14.07 -27.67
C PHE A 110 16.23 -15.37 -27.37
N ASP A 111 16.65 -16.07 -26.33
CA ASP A 111 15.96 -17.24 -25.79
C ASP A 111 15.66 -17.05 -24.28
N LEU A 112 14.39 -16.96 -23.96
CA LEU A 112 13.92 -16.93 -22.57
C LEU A 112 14.36 -18.18 -21.78
N SER A 113 14.67 -19.29 -22.45
CA SER A 113 15.15 -20.52 -21.81
C SER A 113 16.39 -20.29 -20.95
N GLY A 114 17.31 -19.46 -21.42
CA GLY A 114 18.54 -19.15 -20.69
C GLY A 114 18.22 -18.41 -19.35
N ILE A 115 17.32 -17.45 -19.40
CA ILE A 115 16.87 -16.73 -18.20
C ILE A 115 16.17 -17.71 -17.25
N LEU A 116 15.23 -18.51 -17.74
CA LEU A 116 14.48 -19.48 -16.91
C LEU A 116 15.40 -20.54 -16.29
N ALA A 117 16.47 -20.96 -16.98
CA ALA A 117 17.46 -21.87 -16.42
C ALA A 117 18.25 -21.24 -15.26
N ILE A 118 18.70 -19.98 -15.41
CA ILE A 118 19.36 -19.22 -14.35
C ILE A 118 18.42 -19.08 -13.14
N LEU A 119 17.16 -18.71 -13.37
CA LEU A 119 16.16 -18.54 -12.32
C LEU A 119 15.89 -19.84 -11.58
N LYS A 120 15.84 -20.98 -12.30
CA LYS A 120 15.67 -22.30 -11.68
C LYS A 120 16.84 -22.66 -10.77
N ALA A 121 18.06 -22.46 -11.24
CA ALA A 121 19.26 -22.72 -10.44
C ALA A 121 19.29 -21.83 -9.17
N LYS A 122 18.93 -20.54 -9.31
CA LYS A 122 18.86 -19.61 -8.17
C LYS A 122 17.74 -19.97 -7.20
N LYS A 123 16.56 -20.31 -7.69
CA LYS A 123 15.43 -20.78 -6.87
C LYS A 123 15.85 -21.99 -6.02
N GLU A 124 16.52 -22.97 -6.60
CA GLU A 124 17.00 -24.15 -5.88
C GLU A 124 18.10 -23.80 -4.87
N GLN A 125 19.05 -22.95 -5.25
CA GLN A 125 20.16 -22.52 -4.38
C GLN A 125 19.67 -21.77 -3.13
N MET A 126 18.65 -20.88 -3.29
CA MET A 126 18.15 -20.02 -2.21
C MET A 126 16.90 -20.57 -1.53
N ASN A 127 16.35 -21.68 -2.04
CA ASN A 127 15.01 -22.16 -1.65
C ASN A 127 13.95 -21.06 -1.77
N ALA A 128 14.01 -20.29 -2.88
CA ALA A 128 13.13 -19.15 -3.08
C ALA A 128 11.67 -19.60 -3.25
N ARG A 129 10.77 -18.87 -2.60
CA ARG A 129 9.32 -19.08 -2.66
C ARG A 129 8.60 -18.00 -3.46
N TRP A 130 9.24 -16.84 -3.63
CA TRP A 130 8.72 -15.69 -4.33
C TRP A 130 9.53 -15.40 -5.57
N ILE A 131 8.85 -14.93 -6.62
CA ILE A 131 9.50 -14.36 -7.79
C ILE A 131 8.71 -13.17 -8.32
N VAL A 132 9.42 -12.14 -8.73
CA VAL A 132 8.86 -10.95 -9.37
C VAL A 132 9.45 -10.83 -10.77
N PHE A 133 8.60 -10.63 -11.77
CA PHE A 133 8.98 -10.20 -13.12
C PHE A 133 8.54 -8.76 -13.30
N ASP A 134 9.48 -7.82 -13.13
CA ASP A 134 9.16 -6.40 -13.16
C ASP A 134 9.36 -5.80 -14.54
N GLY A 135 8.29 -5.20 -15.10
CA GLY A 135 8.29 -4.61 -16.43
C GLY A 135 8.27 -5.64 -17.56
N ILE A 136 7.48 -6.72 -17.45
CA ILE A 136 7.41 -7.78 -18.47
C ILE A 136 7.00 -7.24 -19.85
N ASP A 137 6.27 -6.15 -19.91
CA ASP A 137 5.87 -5.46 -21.13
C ASP A 137 7.07 -5.01 -21.96
N VAL A 138 8.18 -4.65 -21.33
CA VAL A 138 9.43 -4.29 -22.02
C VAL A 138 9.96 -5.49 -22.82
N LEU A 139 9.97 -6.68 -22.21
CA LEU A 139 10.34 -7.91 -22.91
C LEU A 139 9.39 -8.19 -24.09
N LEU A 140 8.08 -8.11 -23.85
CA LEU A 140 7.08 -8.42 -24.87
C LEU A 140 7.14 -7.46 -26.05
N MET A 141 7.28 -6.16 -25.81
CA MET A 141 7.42 -5.15 -26.86
C MET A 141 8.60 -5.42 -27.79
N LEU A 142 9.68 -6.03 -27.30
CA LEU A 142 10.85 -6.35 -28.09
C LEU A 142 10.63 -7.55 -29.03
N LEU A 143 9.65 -8.42 -28.75
CA LEU A 143 9.34 -9.58 -29.62
C LEU A 143 8.61 -9.16 -30.90
N GLN A 144 7.91 -8.04 -30.91
CA GLN A 144 7.22 -7.46 -32.08
C GLN A 144 6.27 -8.43 -32.82
N ASP A 145 5.85 -9.49 -32.18
CA ASP A 145 4.94 -10.50 -32.71
C ASP A 145 3.97 -10.97 -31.61
N PRO A 146 2.68 -10.64 -31.70
CA PRO A 146 1.69 -11.02 -30.68
C PRO A 146 1.58 -12.52 -30.41
N ILE A 147 1.89 -13.37 -31.39
CA ILE A 147 1.88 -14.83 -31.22
C ILE A 147 3.09 -15.26 -30.38
N LEU A 148 4.26 -14.69 -30.65
CA LEU A 148 5.46 -14.93 -29.84
C LEU A 148 5.29 -14.40 -28.43
N GLU A 149 4.75 -13.19 -28.25
CA GLU A 149 4.44 -12.61 -26.93
C GLU A 149 3.56 -13.55 -26.11
N MET A 150 2.46 -14.02 -26.70
CA MET A 150 1.56 -14.95 -26.04
C MET A 150 2.25 -16.27 -25.69
N ARG A 151 3.05 -16.81 -26.59
CA ARG A 151 3.81 -18.06 -26.37
C ARG A 151 4.78 -17.93 -25.20
N GLU A 152 5.53 -16.84 -25.12
CA GLU A 152 6.50 -16.63 -24.05
C GLU A 152 5.84 -16.42 -22.69
N ILE A 153 4.68 -15.75 -22.64
CA ILE A 153 3.90 -15.62 -21.40
C ILE A 153 3.36 -16.99 -20.94
N TYR A 154 2.84 -17.82 -21.87
CA TYR A 154 2.45 -19.20 -21.52
C TYR A 154 3.62 -19.99 -20.97
N ARG A 155 4.80 -19.84 -21.56
CA ARG A 155 6.03 -20.51 -21.13
C ARG A 155 6.44 -20.09 -19.71
N ILE A 156 6.39 -18.80 -19.41
CA ILE A 156 6.64 -18.28 -18.03
C ILE A 156 5.62 -18.87 -17.07
N ARG A 157 4.32 -18.84 -17.39
CA ARG A 157 3.26 -19.37 -16.53
C ARG A 157 3.48 -20.85 -16.22
N ASP A 158 3.74 -21.67 -17.25
CA ASP A 158 3.93 -23.11 -17.09
C ASP A 158 5.20 -23.39 -16.25
N TRP A 159 6.28 -22.66 -16.52
CA TRP A 159 7.50 -22.73 -15.72
C TRP A 159 7.26 -22.34 -14.24
N LEU A 160 6.47 -21.31 -13.98
CA LEU A 160 6.11 -20.90 -12.61
C LEU A 160 5.33 -21.99 -11.88
N ALA A 161 4.37 -22.60 -12.55
CA ALA A 161 3.58 -23.71 -12.00
C ALA A 161 4.44 -24.94 -11.66
N ASP A 162 5.35 -25.32 -12.59
CA ASP A 162 6.26 -26.45 -12.41
C ASP A 162 7.25 -26.25 -11.24
N ASN A 163 7.57 -24.99 -10.92
CA ASN A 163 8.50 -24.64 -9.85
C ASN A 163 7.80 -24.27 -8.53
N ALA A 164 6.47 -24.32 -8.46
CA ALA A 164 5.68 -24.00 -7.26
C ALA A 164 6.06 -22.63 -6.64
N LEU A 165 6.23 -21.61 -7.49
CA LEU A 165 6.57 -20.25 -7.07
C LEU A 165 5.32 -19.39 -6.94
N THR A 166 5.26 -18.56 -5.90
CA THR A 166 4.31 -17.46 -5.83
C THR A 166 4.88 -16.28 -6.59
N ALA A 167 4.20 -15.89 -7.68
CA ALA A 167 4.74 -14.96 -8.65
C ALA A 167 3.97 -13.65 -8.72
N ILE A 168 4.70 -12.55 -8.86
CA ILE A 168 4.17 -11.24 -9.23
C ILE A 168 4.75 -10.89 -10.60
N ILE A 169 3.88 -10.51 -11.53
CA ILE A 169 4.26 -9.97 -12.83
C ILE A 169 3.77 -8.54 -12.90
N THR A 170 4.64 -7.57 -13.15
CA THR A 170 4.20 -6.20 -13.37
C THR A 170 4.16 -5.88 -14.86
N ALA A 171 3.14 -5.12 -15.27
CA ALA A 171 3.00 -4.64 -16.64
C ALA A 171 2.40 -3.22 -16.64
N LYS A 172 2.77 -2.42 -17.64
CA LYS A 172 2.15 -1.11 -17.87
C LYS A 172 0.75 -1.31 -18.47
N LEU A 173 -0.22 -0.58 -17.93
CA LEU A 173 -1.52 -0.40 -18.53
C LEU A 173 -1.49 0.94 -19.28
N ASP A 174 -1.49 0.90 -20.59
CA ASP A 174 -1.64 2.12 -21.38
C ASP A 174 -3.11 2.29 -21.76
N SER A 175 -3.76 3.24 -21.13
CA SER A 175 -5.15 3.62 -21.42
C SER A 175 -5.31 4.38 -22.74
N GLN A 176 -4.20 4.77 -23.40
CA GLN A 176 -4.19 5.61 -24.61
C GLN A 176 -3.77 4.87 -25.88
N ILE A 177 -3.36 3.62 -25.84
CA ILE A 177 -3.00 2.91 -27.07
C ILE A 177 -4.27 2.42 -27.77
N VAL A 178 -4.80 3.30 -28.59
CA VAL A 178 -5.62 2.98 -29.75
C VAL A 178 -4.71 2.34 -30.79
N GLN A 179 -4.73 1.00 -30.91
CA GLN A 179 -4.02 0.14 -31.85
C GLN A 179 -2.62 -0.35 -31.39
N GLY A 180 -2.55 -1.59 -30.93
CA GLY A 180 -1.41 -2.46 -31.13
C GLY A 180 -1.08 -3.46 -30.03
N THR A 181 -0.97 -3.13 -28.78
CA THR A 181 -0.53 -4.08 -27.75
C THR A 181 -1.48 -4.08 -26.55
N ASN A 182 -2.56 -4.84 -26.69
CA ASN A 182 -3.50 -5.04 -25.59
C ASN A 182 -3.03 -6.25 -24.77
N TYR A 183 -2.23 -6.02 -23.73
CA TYR A 183 -1.86 -7.09 -22.77
C TYR A 183 -3.06 -7.58 -21.93
N GLY A 184 -4.28 -7.22 -22.28
CA GLY A 184 -5.51 -7.71 -21.64
C GLY A 184 -5.60 -9.24 -21.62
N PHE A 185 -4.98 -9.94 -22.58
CA PHE A 185 -4.93 -11.41 -22.58
C PHE A 185 -4.20 -11.95 -21.33
N MET A 186 -3.22 -11.25 -20.77
CA MET A 186 -2.49 -11.68 -19.57
C MET A 186 -3.44 -11.82 -18.37
N GLN A 187 -4.46 -10.97 -18.27
CA GLN A 187 -5.44 -11.05 -17.19
C GLN A 187 -6.21 -12.37 -17.17
N PHE A 188 -6.39 -13.03 -18.34
CA PHE A 188 -7.04 -14.33 -18.43
C PHE A 188 -6.13 -15.47 -17.94
N MET A 189 -4.83 -15.28 -18.00
CA MET A 189 -3.83 -16.31 -17.72
C MET A 189 -3.41 -16.38 -16.26
N VAL A 190 -3.64 -15.33 -15.49
CA VAL A 190 -3.25 -15.22 -14.08
C VAL A 190 -4.41 -15.50 -13.14
N ASP A 191 -4.09 -15.77 -11.86
CA ASP A 191 -5.08 -16.09 -10.84
C ASP A 191 -5.57 -14.87 -10.07
N CYS A 192 -4.72 -13.86 -9.92
CA CYS A 192 -5.05 -12.59 -9.27
C CYS A 192 -4.63 -11.42 -10.16
N VAL A 193 -5.43 -10.36 -10.18
CA VAL A 193 -5.13 -9.12 -10.91
C VAL A 193 -5.32 -7.94 -9.98
N VAL A 194 -4.27 -7.14 -9.83
CA VAL A 194 -4.24 -5.93 -9.02
C VAL A 194 -3.98 -4.74 -9.95
N HIS A 195 -4.86 -3.75 -9.91
CA HIS A 195 -4.71 -2.51 -10.66
C HIS A 195 -4.26 -1.38 -9.74
N PHE A 196 -3.24 -0.66 -10.17
CA PHE A 196 -2.80 0.59 -9.58
C PHE A 196 -3.21 1.73 -10.49
N ASP A 197 -3.94 2.68 -9.93
CA ASP A 197 -4.38 3.87 -10.65
C ASP A 197 -3.82 5.14 -9.98
N ARG A 198 -3.59 6.15 -10.82
CA ARG A 198 -3.22 7.49 -10.39
C ARG A 198 -4.17 8.47 -11.04
N CYS A 199 -5.03 9.06 -10.25
CA CYS A 199 -6.01 10.03 -10.72
C CYS A 199 -5.80 11.40 -10.06
N LEU A 200 -6.40 12.44 -10.65
CA LEU A 200 -6.45 13.77 -10.06
C LEU A 200 -7.86 13.97 -9.48
N GLU A 201 -7.94 14.06 -8.17
CA GLU A 201 -9.20 14.38 -7.47
C GLU A 201 -9.11 15.78 -6.89
N TYR A 202 -9.98 16.66 -7.37
CA TYR A 202 -9.98 18.09 -6.97
C TYR A 202 -8.59 18.76 -7.10
N GLY A 203 -7.79 18.33 -8.10
CA GLY A 203 -6.44 18.86 -8.32
C GLY A 203 -5.34 18.23 -7.46
N VAL A 204 -5.68 17.30 -6.59
CA VAL A 204 -4.74 16.53 -5.78
C VAL A 204 -4.45 15.19 -6.45
N PRO A 205 -3.17 14.83 -6.71
CA PRO A 205 -2.83 13.49 -7.21
C PRO A 205 -3.16 12.44 -6.13
N THR A 206 -4.03 11.49 -6.47
CA THR A 206 -4.42 10.38 -5.59
C THR A 206 -3.95 9.06 -6.20
N HIS A 207 -3.46 8.17 -5.38
CA HIS A 207 -3.13 6.81 -5.79
C HIS A 207 -4.17 5.85 -5.22
N ARG A 208 -4.60 4.91 -6.05
CA ARG A 208 -5.58 3.88 -5.67
C ARG A 208 -5.14 2.52 -6.13
N LEU A 209 -5.57 1.51 -5.41
CA LEU A 209 -5.35 0.11 -5.72
C LEU A 209 -6.70 -0.61 -5.75
N GLN A 210 -6.88 -1.50 -6.71
CA GLN A 210 -8.07 -2.35 -6.84
C GLN A 210 -7.67 -3.77 -7.18
N VAL A 211 -8.24 -4.75 -6.48
CA VAL A 211 -8.24 -6.15 -6.94
C VAL A 211 -9.43 -6.32 -7.87
N THR A 212 -9.18 -6.72 -9.12
CA THR A 212 -10.23 -6.89 -10.14
C THR A 212 -10.51 -8.36 -10.44
N LYS A 213 -9.63 -9.25 -10.02
CA LYS A 213 -9.78 -10.69 -10.20
C LYS A 213 -9.03 -11.43 -9.09
N TYR A 214 -9.67 -12.46 -8.55
CA TYR A 214 -9.03 -13.39 -7.62
C TYR A 214 -9.71 -14.76 -7.76
N ARG A 215 -9.05 -15.72 -8.41
CA ARG A 215 -9.62 -17.06 -8.63
C ARG A 215 -9.61 -17.88 -7.34
N GLY A 216 -10.78 -18.39 -6.97
CA GLY A 216 -10.93 -19.28 -5.81
C GLY A 216 -10.94 -18.57 -4.46
N SER A 217 -11.08 -17.25 -4.44
CA SER A 217 -11.24 -16.46 -3.21
C SER A 217 -12.14 -15.26 -3.42
N ASP A 218 -12.78 -14.86 -2.36
CA ASP A 218 -13.43 -13.56 -2.25
C ASP A 218 -12.40 -12.47 -1.92
N PHE A 219 -12.74 -11.22 -2.24
CA PHE A 219 -11.92 -10.04 -1.98
C PHE A 219 -12.82 -8.80 -1.85
N ALA A 220 -12.34 -7.76 -1.18
CA ALA A 220 -13.09 -6.52 -1.03
C ALA A 220 -13.25 -5.81 -2.39
N PRO A 221 -14.51 -5.52 -2.80
CA PRO A 221 -14.76 -4.79 -4.04
C PRO A 221 -14.42 -3.30 -3.89
N GLY A 222 -14.01 -2.67 -4.99
CA GLY A 222 -13.74 -1.24 -5.05
C GLY A 222 -12.27 -0.88 -5.21
N ALA A 223 -12.02 0.41 -5.33
CA ALA A 223 -10.67 0.99 -5.42
C ALA A 223 -10.33 1.65 -4.07
N PHE A 224 -9.24 1.22 -3.47
CA PHE A 224 -8.80 1.67 -2.15
C PHE A 224 -7.67 2.68 -2.27
N PRO A 225 -7.74 3.80 -1.55
CA PRO A 225 -6.66 4.76 -1.50
C PRO A 225 -5.38 4.13 -0.95
N LEU A 226 -4.26 4.56 -1.49
CA LEU A 226 -2.95 4.17 -0.97
C LEU A 226 -2.04 5.39 -0.85
N SER A 227 -1.12 5.33 0.09
CA SER A 227 -0.07 6.32 0.25
C SER A 227 1.31 5.68 0.24
N PHE A 228 2.33 6.50 -0.05
CA PHE A 228 3.72 6.11 0.04
C PHE A 228 4.34 6.74 1.29
N GLY A 229 4.90 5.91 2.15
CA GLY A 229 5.62 6.31 3.35
C GLY A 229 7.03 5.73 3.41
N PRO A 230 7.79 5.98 4.48
CA PRO A 230 9.11 5.35 4.68
C PRO A 230 9.03 3.82 4.72
N SER A 231 7.92 3.26 5.26
CA SER A 231 7.63 1.82 5.28
C SER A 231 7.22 1.25 3.91
N GLY A 232 7.00 2.09 2.91
CA GLY A 232 6.55 1.71 1.57
C GLY A 232 5.11 2.12 1.30
N ILE A 233 4.35 1.21 0.67
CA ILE A 233 2.92 1.38 0.38
C ILE A 233 2.11 1.07 1.63
N GLU A 234 1.19 1.96 1.95
CA GLU A 234 0.16 1.82 2.97
C GLU A 234 -1.20 1.92 2.28
N VAL A 235 -2.06 0.92 2.48
CA VAL A 235 -3.39 0.86 1.84
C VAL A 235 -4.45 1.12 2.89
N ALA A 236 -5.44 1.96 2.56
CA ALA A 236 -6.58 2.17 3.45
C ALA A 236 -7.34 0.85 3.65
N PRO A 237 -7.74 0.52 4.88
CA PRO A 237 -8.49 -0.71 5.17
C PRO A 237 -9.83 -0.71 4.41
N PRO A 238 -10.28 -1.89 3.93
CA PRO A 238 -11.50 -2.01 3.11
C PRO A 238 -12.79 -1.73 3.87
N GLU A 239 -12.78 -1.92 5.17
CA GLU A 239 -13.97 -1.73 6.00
C GLU A 239 -13.76 -0.50 6.90
N PRO A 240 -14.66 0.50 6.83
CA PRO A 240 -14.72 1.48 7.89
C PRO A 240 -15.05 0.73 9.20
N PRO A 241 -14.46 1.13 10.33
CA PRO A 241 -14.78 0.51 11.60
C PRO A 241 -16.31 0.54 11.79
N GLU A 242 -16.90 -0.60 12.10
CA GLU A 242 -18.34 -0.66 12.41
C GLU A 242 -18.66 0.40 13.47
N ILE A 243 -19.62 1.26 13.15
CA ILE A 243 -20.12 2.25 14.12
C ILE A 243 -20.98 1.49 15.14
N ILE A 244 -20.35 0.68 15.97
CA ILE A 244 -21.00 0.06 17.14
C ILE A 244 -20.95 1.09 18.26
N HIS A 245 -21.84 2.06 18.23
CA HIS A 245 -22.00 3.00 19.33
C HIS A 245 -23.24 2.64 20.14
N GLU A 246 -23.03 2.01 21.28
CA GLU A 246 -24.01 2.16 22.35
C GLU A 246 -24.07 3.65 22.73
N ALA A 247 -25.24 4.24 22.62
CA ALA A 247 -25.44 5.65 22.98
C ALA A 247 -25.15 5.83 24.47
N SER A 248 -23.97 6.35 24.80
CA SER A 248 -23.57 6.60 26.18
C SER A 248 -24.33 7.79 26.74
N THR A 249 -24.81 7.66 27.98
CA THR A 249 -25.36 8.77 28.75
C THR A 249 -24.31 9.52 29.59
N GLU A 250 -23.06 9.00 29.57
CA GLU A 250 -21.94 9.62 30.27
C GLU A 250 -21.62 11.00 29.70
N ARG A 251 -21.40 11.96 30.57
CA ARG A 251 -20.97 13.32 30.21
C ARG A 251 -19.49 13.47 30.50
N VAL A 252 -18.77 14.03 29.53
CA VAL A 252 -17.34 14.36 29.66
C VAL A 252 -17.16 15.87 29.65
N SER A 253 -16.39 16.38 30.60
CA SER A 253 -16.12 17.83 30.73
C SER A 253 -15.31 18.30 29.51
N ALA A 254 -15.68 19.45 28.99
CA ALA A 254 -14.93 20.18 27.97
C ALA A 254 -13.77 21.00 28.56
N GLY A 255 -13.59 20.98 29.89
CA GLY A 255 -12.55 21.73 30.60
C GLY A 255 -12.91 23.17 30.95
N PHE A 256 -14.16 23.59 30.71
CA PHE A 256 -14.68 24.87 31.09
C PHE A 256 -15.96 24.70 31.93
N GLU A 257 -15.89 24.94 33.22
CA GLU A 257 -16.98 24.71 34.16
C GLU A 257 -18.29 25.36 33.74
N ARG A 258 -18.24 26.62 33.28
CA ARG A 258 -19.44 27.35 32.82
C ARG A 258 -20.03 26.75 31.54
N PHE A 259 -19.17 26.28 30.61
CA PHE A 259 -19.62 25.68 29.40
C PHE A 259 -20.22 24.29 29.67
N ASP A 260 -19.59 23.52 30.54
CA ASP A 260 -20.11 22.22 30.98
C ASP A 260 -21.47 22.35 31.64
N ALA A 261 -21.65 23.39 32.50
CA ALA A 261 -22.95 23.70 33.13
C ALA A 261 -24.04 24.04 32.10
N MET A 262 -23.70 24.80 31.04
CA MET A 262 -24.64 25.10 29.95
C MET A 262 -25.06 23.84 29.17
N LEU A 263 -24.18 22.85 29.09
CA LEU A 263 -24.42 21.57 28.41
C LEU A 263 -25.01 20.50 29.33
N GLY A 264 -25.36 20.85 30.58
CA GLY A 264 -25.89 19.92 31.56
C GLY A 264 -24.86 18.87 32.05
N GLY A 265 -23.59 19.28 32.17
CA GLY A 265 -22.49 18.50 32.72
C GLY A 265 -21.40 18.10 31.69
N GLY A 266 -21.39 18.71 30.51
CA GLY A 266 -20.40 18.47 29.45
C GLY A 266 -20.98 17.80 28.22
N LEU A 267 -20.08 17.31 27.35
CA LEU A 267 -20.42 16.62 26.09
C LEU A 267 -20.76 15.15 26.35
N PHE A 268 -21.59 14.56 25.53
CA PHE A 268 -21.80 13.10 25.61
C PHE A 268 -20.58 12.33 25.10
N ARG A 269 -20.17 11.30 25.82
CA ARG A 269 -19.11 10.38 25.37
C ARG A 269 -19.56 9.69 24.08
N GLY A 270 -18.66 9.67 23.07
CA GLY A 270 -18.94 9.06 21.75
C GLY A 270 -19.81 9.92 20.83
N SER A 271 -20.17 11.15 21.24
CA SER A 271 -20.90 12.06 20.34
C SER A 271 -19.97 12.92 19.48
N SER A 272 -20.46 13.28 18.29
CA SER A 272 -19.81 14.30 17.45
C SER A 272 -20.38 15.68 17.76
N THR A 273 -19.49 16.65 18.01
CA THR A 273 -19.87 18.04 18.29
C THR A 273 -19.27 18.96 17.25
N LEU A 274 -20.10 19.74 16.57
CA LEU A 274 -19.67 20.76 15.61
C LEU A 274 -19.60 22.13 16.28
N ILE A 275 -18.43 22.78 16.22
CA ILE A 275 -18.22 24.15 16.71
C ILE A 275 -18.01 25.05 15.50
N THR A 276 -18.92 26.01 15.29
CA THR A 276 -18.87 26.98 14.20
C THR A 276 -18.67 28.40 14.70
N GLY A 277 -18.06 29.25 13.91
CA GLY A 277 -17.85 30.65 14.24
C GLY A 277 -16.87 31.31 13.27
N ALA A 278 -16.92 32.65 13.22
CA ALA A 278 -15.99 33.45 12.42
C ALA A 278 -14.53 33.28 12.88
N PRO A 279 -13.52 33.62 12.06
CA PRO A 279 -12.14 33.68 12.52
C PRO A 279 -12.00 34.54 13.78
N GLY A 280 -11.14 34.12 14.73
CA GLY A 280 -10.92 34.83 16.00
C GLY A 280 -11.96 34.60 17.10
N THR A 281 -12.96 33.73 16.94
CA THR A 281 -13.98 33.43 17.96
C THR A 281 -13.56 32.34 18.94
N SER A 282 -12.28 32.11 19.15
CA SER A 282 -11.71 31.17 20.13
C SER A 282 -12.09 29.70 19.95
N LYS A 283 -12.42 29.27 18.71
CA LYS A 283 -12.72 27.86 18.44
C LYS A 283 -11.55 26.93 18.80
N THR A 284 -10.33 27.27 18.34
CA THR A 284 -9.10 26.50 18.63
C THR A 284 -8.80 26.47 20.13
N THR A 285 -9.08 27.57 20.86
CA THR A 285 -8.94 27.63 22.32
C THR A 285 -9.89 26.65 23.03
N LEU A 286 -11.15 26.57 22.58
CA LEU A 286 -12.12 25.65 23.16
C LEU A 286 -11.71 24.17 22.87
N ILE A 287 -11.28 23.87 21.64
CA ILE A 287 -10.80 22.53 21.27
C ILE A 287 -9.53 22.17 22.04
N GLY A 288 -8.59 23.10 22.17
CA GLY A 288 -7.36 22.89 22.94
C GLY A 288 -7.62 22.60 24.41
N LYS A 289 -8.57 23.32 25.04
CA LYS A 289 -8.97 23.08 26.42
C LYS A 289 -9.65 21.73 26.60
N PHE A 290 -10.48 21.33 25.64
CA PHE A 290 -11.09 20.00 25.64
C PHE A 290 -10.02 18.90 25.56
N ALA A 291 -9.02 19.07 24.68
CA ALA A 291 -7.90 18.13 24.54
C ALA A 291 -7.08 18.05 25.85
N GLU A 292 -6.77 19.19 26.46
CA GLU A 292 -6.08 19.25 27.75
C GLU A 292 -6.86 18.51 28.84
N ALA A 293 -8.18 18.79 28.96
CA ALA A 293 -9.05 18.16 29.95
C ALA A 293 -9.15 16.64 29.74
N ALA A 294 -9.20 16.16 28.50
CA ALA A 294 -9.17 14.73 28.18
C ALA A 294 -7.86 14.10 28.62
N CYS A 295 -6.73 14.71 28.30
CA CYS A 295 -5.42 14.23 28.72
C CYS A 295 -5.24 14.24 30.25
N GLN A 296 -5.77 15.25 30.95
CA GLN A 296 -5.77 15.31 32.42
C GLN A 296 -6.57 14.18 33.07
N ARG A 297 -7.60 13.66 32.37
CA ARG A 297 -8.34 12.45 32.79
C ARG A 297 -7.58 11.15 32.45
N GLY A 298 -6.39 11.22 31.82
CA GLY A 298 -5.62 10.06 31.38
C GLY A 298 -6.11 9.48 30.04
N GLU A 299 -6.94 10.18 29.29
CA GLU A 299 -7.50 9.74 28.02
C GLU A 299 -6.56 10.06 26.86
N ARG A 300 -6.33 9.10 25.94
CA ARG A 300 -5.57 9.35 24.72
C ARG A 300 -6.37 10.27 23.80
N THR A 301 -5.73 11.31 23.33
CA THR A 301 -6.35 12.35 22.51
C THR A 301 -5.60 12.53 21.20
N LEU A 302 -6.32 12.59 20.10
CA LEU A 302 -5.80 12.99 18.79
C LEU A 302 -6.27 14.40 18.46
N PHE A 303 -5.33 15.31 18.23
CA PHE A 303 -5.60 16.68 17.79
C PHE A 303 -5.18 16.82 16.32
N VAL A 304 -6.15 17.07 15.44
CA VAL A 304 -5.92 17.24 14.01
C VAL A 304 -6.11 18.70 13.61
N SER A 305 -5.14 19.27 12.90
CA SER A 305 -5.21 20.63 12.37
C SER A 305 -4.90 20.64 10.87
N PHE A 306 -5.72 21.37 10.11
CA PHE A 306 -5.49 21.63 8.68
C PHE A 306 -5.10 23.08 8.37
N ASP A 307 -5.10 23.96 9.38
CA ASP A 307 -4.80 25.38 9.22
C ASP A 307 -3.46 25.78 9.84
N GLU A 308 -3.15 25.27 11.03
CA GLU A 308 -2.00 25.70 11.83
C GLU A 308 -1.04 24.53 12.11
N GLY A 309 0.27 24.84 12.15
CA GLY A 309 1.30 23.88 12.54
C GLY A 309 1.24 23.55 14.04
N VAL A 310 1.65 22.33 14.41
CA VAL A 310 1.61 21.80 15.78
C VAL A 310 2.26 22.75 16.78
N ASP A 311 3.48 23.21 16.52
CA ASP A 311 4.23 24.08 17.46
C ASP A 311 3.59 25.47 17.59
N GLN A 312 2.94 25.95 16.52
CA GLN A 312 2.18 27.20 16.55
C GLN A 312 0.94 27.07 17.42
N ILE A 313 0.20 25.97 17.30
CA ILE A 313 -0.99 25.67 18.14
C ILE A 313 -0.59 25.62 19.61
N ILE A 314 0.44 24.86 19.96
CA ILE A 314 0.93 24.73 21.34
C ILE A 314 1.32 26.09 21.89
N ARG A 315 2.11 26.88 21.17
CA ARG A 315 2.50 28.23 21.58
C ARG A 315 1.31 29.14 21.78
N ASN A 316 0.35 29.15 20.85
CA ASN A 316 -0.83 30.00 20.91
C ASN A 316 -1.73 29.63 22.10
N LEU A 317 -1.91 28.36 22.38
CA LEU A 317 -2.69 27.85 23.51
C LEU A 317 -2.02 28.13 24.85
N SER A 318 -0.69 28.03 24.93
CA SER A 318 0.07 28.37 26.14
C SER A 318 -0.11 29.85 26.54
N SER A 319 -0.36 30.76 25.58
CA SER A 319 -0.60 32.18 25.88
C SER A 319 -1.95 32.45 26.58
N VAL A 320 -2.82 31.45 26.66
CA VAL A 320 -4.13 31.50 27.31
C VAL A 320 -4.29 30.41 28.37
N ASP A 321 -3.19 30.03 29.02
CA ASP A 321 -3.11 29.08 30.13
C ASP A 321 -3.61 27.64 29.76
N ILE A 322 -3.43 27.22 28.52
CA ILE A 322 -3.67 25.84 28.09
C ILE A 322 -2.31 25.22 27.71
N ASP A 323 -1.83 24.27 28.53
CA ASP A 323 -0.51 23.66 28.34
C ASP A 323 -0.65 22.22 27.80
N LEU A 324 -0.49 22.09 26.49
CA LEU A 324 -0.50 20.80 25.80
C LEU A 324 0.86 20.09 25.76
N HIS A 325 1.94 20.78 26.15
CA HIS A 325 3.31 20.26 26.02
C HIS A 325 3.55 19.01 26.88
N PRO A 326 3.18 18.95 28.18
CA PRO A 326 3.35 17.75 29.00
C PRO A 326 2.58 16.54 28.47
N HIS A 327 1.39 16.78 27.93
CA HIS A 327 0.53 15.72 27.39
C HIS A 327 1.09 15.12 26.10
N ARG A 328 1.72 15.92 25.25
CA ARG A 328 2.45 15.45 24.08
C ARG A 328 3.68 14.64 24.49
N GLN A 329 4.46 15.08 25.47
CA GLN A 329 5.63 14.36 25.96
C GLN A 329 5.28 13.02 26.61
N SER A 330 4.16 12.94 27.31
CA SER A 330 3.69 11.69 27.93
C SER A 330 3.08 10.69 26.94
N GLY A 331 2.86 11.08 25.70
CA GLY A 331 2.20 10.26 24.67
C GLY A 331 0.67 10.16 24.82
N LEU A 332 0.05 10.92 25.72
CA LEU A 332 -1.41 11.03 25.83
C LEU A 332 -2.00 11.86 24.70
N LEU A 333 -1.27 12.88 24.23
CA LEU A 333 -1.69 13.73 23.12
C LEU A 333 -0.88 13.42 21.86
N CYS A 334 -1.56 12.91 20.84
CA CYS A 334 -1.02 12.84 19.48
C CYS A 334 -1.52 14.06 18.70
N MET A 335 -0.63 14.71 17.95
CA MET A 335 -1.01 15.88 17.14
C MET A 335 -0.61 15.67 15.70
N TYR A 336 -1.56 15.82 14.80
CA TYR A 336 -1.36 15.81 13.36
C TYR A 336 -1.63 17.18 12.76
N SER A 337 -0.74 17.65 11.90
CA SER A 337 -0.95 18.88 11.13
C SER A 337 -0.66 18.61 9.65
N GLY A 338 -1.59 19.01 8.78
CA GLY A 338 -1.46 18.85 7.33
C GLY A 338 -2.25 19.93 6.60
N ARG A 339 -1.88 20.20 5.34
CA ARG A 339 -2.67 21.08 4.47
C ARG A 339 -3.60 20.24 3.61
N THR A 340 -4.86 20.61 3.53
CA THR A 340 -5.89 19.90 2.75
C THR A 340 -5.55 19.80 1.26
N GLU A 341 -4.81 20.79 0.71
CA GLU A 341 -4.44 20.81 -0.69
C GLU A 341 -3.25 19.89 -1.04
N ALA A 342 -2.57 19.39 -0.02
CA ALA A 342 -1.35 18.59 -0.23
C ALA A 342 -1.63 17.09 -0.43
N ARG A 343 -2.79 16.61 0.04
CA ARG A 343 -3.15 15.18 0.04
C ARG A 343 -4.66 15.01 0.01
N SER A 344 -5.12 13.82 -0.41
CA SER A 344 -6.55 13.46 -0.30
C SER A 344 -6.98 13.26 1.17
N ALA A 345 -8.28 13.27 1.42
CA ALA A 345 -8.81 13.01 2.77
C ALA A 345 -8.39 11.64 3.29
N GLU A 346 -8.40 10.63 2.41
CA GLU A 346 -8.02 9.25 2.73
C GLU A 346 -6.54 9.14 3.06
N GLU A 347 -5.67 9.84 2.32
CA GLU A 347 -4.23 9.87 2.62
C GLU A 347 -3.95 10.55 3.96
N HIS A 348 -4.73 11.56 4.35
CA HIS A 348 -4.64 12.14 5.68
C HIS A 348 -5.04 11.12 6.75
N LEU A 349 -6.11 10.34 6.53
CA LEU A 349 -6.55 9.29 7.47
C LEU A 349 -5.52 8.18 7.65
N ILE A 350 -4.87 7.74 6.57
CA ILE A 350 -3.80 6.73 6.64
C ILE A 350 -2.61 7.23 7.50
N LYS A 351 -2.35 8.55 7.50
CA LYS A 351 -1.24 9.17 8.22
C LYS A 351 -1.52 9.51 9.68
N MET A 352 -2.78 9.46 10.10
CA MET A 352 -3.23 9.71 11.48
C MET A 352 -3.17 8.45 12.34
#